data_980427af167849cb93ca2e2c9f9e2e44
#
_entry.id   980427af167849cb93ca2e2c9f9e2e44
#
_cell.length_a   1.000
_cell.length_b   1.000
_cell.length_c   1.000
_cell.angle_alpha   90.00
_cell.angle_beta   90.00
_cell.angle_gamma   90.00
#
_symmetry.space_group_name_H-M   'P 1'
#
loop_
_entity.id
_entity.type
_entity.pdbx_description
1 polymer ?
#
loop_
_entity_poly.entity_id
_entity_poly.type
_entity_poly.pdbx_seq_one_letter_code
_entity_poly.pdbx_strand_id
1 'polypeptide(L)'
;MRYRIASLWQRAKCGFVAFLRRRDPVEYLIALSCIGLFAFLLRMMIGGEEAFLAMFFRSCEDLFMDFFHPVHDAAKGVGVYTELGSIYPPLSNLIIRALSLVFPRAYLDAPKELASTWGEYPAAVLCFALFFLAGFLLLLLILSREGHTGAKGKLLTALLLCSFPMLFLLERGNTMILCLAAMLLFTQNYNSDSPVWREIALIAFAFATAMKFYPVLLGAVLLADRRWRDALHAAVYGLVFLFVPSLFYHGPISVFWAIKYTLAFSQYSSAPSVEFMEENAIPLQLGGTVLYCFYIFLILFAVLAALAEKKSWRAWLIAGCVMLTMPSIFSSYNWLLLLPALLAFLRSERLQGVNWIYFFAMAIPFFTYPTRALQDGVLVVCLVTLYLCYLPQAVSNWRGILKKKKLESE
;
A
#
# COMPACT_ATOMS: atom_id res chain seq x y z
N MET A 1 7.77 -50.99 3.15
CA MET A 1 8.13 -49.59 2.84
C MET A 1 7.44 -49.10 1.54
N ARG A 2 7.52 -49.79 0.41
CA ARG A 2 6.89 -49.41 -0.90
C ARG A 2 5.37 -49.18 -0.82
N TYR A 3 4.61 -49.98 -0.11
CA TYR A 3 3.15 -49.85 0.04
C TYR A 3 2.76 -48.58 0.83
N ARG A 4 3.52 -48.21 1.84
CA ARG A 4 3.28 -46.95 2.62
C ARG A 4 3.54 -45.73 1.75
N ILE A 5 4.57 -45.74 0.93
CA ILE A 5 4.91 -44.62 0.01
C ILE A 5 3.84 -44.50 -1.07
N ALA A 6 3.38 -45.59 -1.66
CA ALA A 6 2.30 -45.57 -2.65
C ALA A 6 0.98 -45.02 -2.07
N SER A 7 0.61 -45.43 -0.85
CA SER A 7 -0.61 -44.93 -0.20
C SER A 7 -0.52 -43.45 0.17
N LEU A 8 0.66 -42.96 0.59
CA LEU A 8 0.92 -41.53 0.83
C LEU A 8 0.82 -40.70 -0.45
N TRP A 9 1.42 -41.23 -1.54
CA TRP A 9 1.34 -40.59 -2.86
C TRP A 9 -0.09 -40.48 -3.38
N GLN A 10 -0.87 -41.54 -3.22
CA GLN A 10 -2.27 -41.55 -3.64
C GLN A 10 -3.14 -40.62 -2.83
N ARG A 11 -2.92 -40.51 -1.50
CA ARG A 11 -3.57 -39.52 -0.63
C ARG A 11 -3.17 -38.07 -1.01
N ALA A 12 -1.90 -37.85 -1.29
CA ALA A 12 -1.41 -36.54 -1.74
C ALA A 12 -2.03 -36.14 -3.08
N LYS A 13 -2.10 -37.06 -4.06
CA LYS A 13 -2.74 -36.85 -5.35
C LYS A 13 -4.24 -36.53 -5.22
N CYS A 14 -4.98 -37.30 -4.41
CA CYS A 14 -6.40 -37.05 -4.16
C CYS A 14 -6.60 -35.70 -3.43
N GLY A 15 -5.75 -35.39 -2.46
CA GLY A 15 -5.76 -34.10 -1.76
C GLY A 15 -5.49 -32.91 -2.69
N PHE A 16 -4.50 -33.04 -3.58
CA PHE A 16 -4.16 -32.02 -4.57
C PHE A 16 -5.31 -31.78 -5.57
N VAL A 17 -5.93 -32.85 -6.10
CA VAL A 17 -7.10 -32.72 -6.99
C VAL A 17 -8.28 -32.07 -6.26
N ALA A 18 -8.52 -32.44 -5.00
CA ALA A 18 -9.55 -31.80 -4.18
C ALA A 18 -9.25 -30.32 -3.94
N PHE A 19 -7.99 -29.95 -3.66
CA PHE A 19 -7.52 -28.57 -3.55
C PHE A 19 -7.82 -27.77 -4.82
N LEU A 20 -7.42 -28.26 -5.99
CA LEU A 20 -7.67 -27.60 -7.28
C LEU A 20 -9.16 -27.42 -7.58
N ARG A 21 -10.04 -28.32 -7.08
CA ARG A 21 -11.50 -28.21 -7.26
C ARG A 21 -12.17 -27.19 -6.36
N ARG A 22 -11.59 -26.86 -5.19
CA ARG A 22 -12.20 -25.93 -4.22
C ARG A 22 -12.27 -24.50 -4.71
N ARG A 23 -11.29 -24.08 -5.53
CA ARG A 23 -11.19 -22.71 -6.09
C ARG A 23 -11.25 -21.61 -5.02
N ASP A 24 -10.78 -21.93 -3.80
CA ASP A 24 -10.71 -20.99 -2.69
C ASP A 24 -9.45 -20.12 -2.83
N PRO A 25 -9.57 -18.79 -3.08
CA PRO A 25 -8.42 -17.94 -3.29
C PRO A 25 -7.49 -17.85 -2.07
N VAL A 26 -8.03 -18.03 -0.85
CA VAL A 26 -7.24 -18.03 0.39
C VAL A 26 -6.28 -19.22 0.43
N GLU A 27 -6.77 -20.43 0.09
CA GLU A 27 -5.92 -21.64 0.07
C GLU A 27 -4.81 -21.51 -0.99
N TYR A 28 -5.11 -20.93 -2.14
CA TYR A 28 -4.13 -20.67 -3.19
C TYR A 28 -3.08 -19.62 -2.76
N LEU A 29 -3.52 -18.52 -2.14
CA LEU A 29 -2.58 -17.51 -1.66
C LEU A 29 -1.66 -18.08 -0.58
N ILE A 30 -2.18 -18.86 0.38
CA ILE A 30 -1.38 -19.54 1.39
C ILE A 30 -0.34 -20.47 0.73
N ALA A 31 -0.77 -21.31 -0.21
CA ALA A 31 0.13 -22.25 -0.88
C ALA A 31 1.25 -21.52 -1.64
N LEU A 32 0.90 -20.49 -2.44
CA LEU A 32 1.87 -19.70 -3.20
C LEU A 32 2.80 -18.90 -2.30
N SER A 33 2.29 -18.32 -1.22
CA SER A 33 3.11 -17.59 -0.25
C SER A 33 4.09 -18.52 0.49
N CYS A 34 3.67 -19.73 0.86
CA CYS A 34 4.57 -20.72 1.43
C CYS A 34 5.68 -21.12 0.45
N ILE A 35 5.33 -21.34 -0.82
CA ILE A 35 6.32 -21.65 -1.87
C ILE A 35 7.28 -20.48 -2.08
N GLY A 36 6.75 -19.26 -2.18
CA GLY A 36 7.55 -18.05 -2.36
C GLY A 36 8.49 -17.79 -1.19
N LEU A 37 7.99 -17.90 0.04
CA LEU A 37 8.81 -17.74 1.26
C LEU A 37 9.89 -18.83 1.35
N PHE A 38 9.57 -20.09 1.03
CA PHE A 38 10.55 -21.16 0.98
C PHE A 38 11.64 -20.88 -0.07
N ALA A 39 11.25 -20.47 -1.27
CA ALA A 39 12.19 -20.10 -2.33
C ALA A 39 13.07 -18.91 -1.92
N PHE A 40 12.50 -17.91 -1.23
CA PHE A 40 13.24 -16.78 -0.67
C PHE A 40 14.27 -17.24 0.35
N LEU A 41 13.87 -18.04 1.35
CA LEU A 41 14.77 -18.56 2.37
C LEU A 41 15.89 -19.42 1.76
N LEU A 42 15.56 -20.30 0.81
CA LEU A 42 16.54 -21.10 0.09
C LEU A 42 17.56 -20.22 -0.66
N ARG A 43 17.07 -19.17 -1.32
CA ARG A 43 17.92 -18.20 -2.00
C ARG A 43 18.85 -17.46 -1.03
N MET A 44 18.35 -17.09 0.17
CA MET A 44 19.20 -16.49 1.21
C MET A 44 20.26 -17.46 1.74
N MET A 45 19.90 -18.73 1.92
CA MET A 45 20.84 -19.76 2.38
C MET A 45 21.97 -20.03 1.37
N ILE A 46 21.69 -19.95 0.07
CA ILE A 46 22.65 -20.23 -1.00
C ILE A 46 23.49 -18.99 -1.31
N GLY A 47 22.87 -17.82 -1.44
CA GLY A 47 23.50 -16.60 -1.94
C GLY A 47 23.88 -15.61 -0.84
N GLY A 48 23.53 -15.86 0.43
CA GLY A 48 23.90 -15.03 1.57
C GLY A 48 23.58 -13.53 1.36
N GLU A 49 24.53 -12.69 1.70
CA GLU A 49 24.45 -11.24 1.61
C GLU A 49 24.16 -10.74 0.17
N GLU A 50 24.81 -11.33 -0.84
CA GLU A 50 24.58 -10.93 -2.24
C GLU A 50 23.12 -11.14 -2.67
N ALA A 51 22.51 -12.24 -2.24
CA ALA A 51 21.10 -12.50 -2.54
C ALA A 51 20.17 -11.51 -1.84
N PHE A 52 20.50 -11.08 -0.61
CA PHE A 52 19.79 -10.05 0.12
C PHE A 52 19.90 -8.70 -0.60
N LEU A 53 21.10 -8.25 -0.89
CA LEU A 53 21.36 -6.97 -1.56
C LEU A 53 20.81 -6.91 -2.98
N ALA A 54 20.60 -8.06 -3.64
CA ALA A 54 19.93 -8.11 -4.93
C ALA A 54 18.42 -7.82 -4.87
N MET A 55 17.77 -7.97 -3.70
CA MET A 55 16.33 -7.77 -3.52
C MET A 55 16.01 -6.50 -2.73
N PHE A 56 16.86 -6.16 -1.77
CA PHE A 56 16.71 -5.02 -0.87
C PHE A 56 17.75 -3.93 -1.23
N PHE A 57 17.90 -2.91 -0.39
CA PHE A 57 18.85 -1.84 -0.66
C PHE A 57 20.30 -2.34 -0.54
N ARG A 58 21.15 -1.87 -1.47
CA ARG A 58 22.55 -2.31 -1.59
C ARG A 58 23.47 -1.78 -0.48
N SER A 59 23.07 -0.72 0.21
CA SER A 59 23.91 -0.07 1.21
C SER A 59 23.27 -0.19 2.58
N CYS A 60 24.06 -0.64 3.57
CA CYS A 60 23.65 -0.57 4.98
C CYS A 60 23.37 0.87 5.42
N GLU A 61 23.97 1.86 4.74
CA GLU A 61 23.73 3.28 4.99
C GLU A 61 22.30 3.70 4.64
N ASP A 62 21.61 3.00 3.72
CA ASP A 62 20.23 3.24 3.36
C ASP A 62 19.20 2.48 4.24
N LEU A 63 19.68 1.59 5.12
CA LEU A 63 18.79 0.78 5.96
C LEU A 63 18.01 1.68 6.93
N PHE A 64 16.68 1.55 6.92
CA PHE A 64 15.73 2.32 7.72
C PHE A 64 15.71 3.84 7.45
N MET A 65 16.28 4.31 6.33
CA MET A 65 16.41 5.73 6.05
C MET A 65 15.08 6.45 5.81
N ASP A 66 14.01 5.75 5.42
CA ASP A 66 12.66 6.37 5.36
C ASP A 66 12.10 6.70 6.75
N PHE A 67 12.74 6.25 7.83
CA PHE A 67 12.46 6.64 9.21
C PHE A 67 13.45 7.70 9.70
N PHE A 68 14.73 7.44 9.60
CA PHE A 68 15.77 8.25 10.23
C PHE A 68 15.99 9.60 9.52
N HIS A 69 15.96 9.67 8.18
CA HIS A 69 16.02 10.96 7.47
C HIS A 69 14.85 11.87 7.84
N PRO A 70 13.57 11.42 7.78
CA PRO A 70 12.46 12.25 8.25
C PRO A 70 12.54 12.65 9.72
N VAL A 71 13.13 11.84 10.61
CA VAL A 71 13.35 12.21 12.02
C VAL A 71 14.30 13.40 12.12
N HIS A 72 15.42 13.38 11.39
CA HIS A 72 16.33 14.53 11.31
C HIS A 72 15.64 15.77 10.75
N ASP A 73 14.89 15.62 9.65
CA ASP A 73 14.19 16.71 8.99
C ASP A 73 13.11 17.31 9.92
N ALA A 74 12.29 16.47 10.56
CA ALA A 74 11.22 16.92 11.44
C ALA A 74 11.74 17.58 12.72
N ALA A 75 12.93 17.24 13.20
CA ALA A 75 13.58 17.89 14.33
C ALA A 75 13.86 19.40 14.08
N LYS A 76 13.99 19.83 12.81
CA LYS A 76 14.14 21.24 12.42
C LYS A 76 12.88 22.08 12.65
N GLY A 77 11.77 21.45 13.02
CA GLY A 77 10.51 22.13 13.33
C GLY A 77 9.91 22.83 12.11
N VAL A 78 9.70 24.14 12.20
CA VAL A 78 9.07 24.92 11.11
C VAL A 78 9.88 24.91 9.82
N GLY A 79 11.21 24.80 9.89
CA GLY A 79 12.11 24.73 8.73
C GLY A 79 11.90 23.50 7.83
N VAL A 80 11.19 22.47 8.30
CA VAL A 80 10.98 21.22 7.54
C VAL A 80 10.39 21.44 6.14
N TYR A 81 9.57 22.46 5.96
CA TYR A 81 8.99 22.81 4.65
C TYR A 81 9.77 23.90 3.91
N THR A 82 10.27 24.92 4.62
CA THR A 82 10.90 26.07 4.00
C THR A 82 12.35 25.85 3.64
N GLU A 83 13.06 25.06 4.45
CA GLU A 83 14.49 24.79 4.27
C GLU A 83 14.75 23.44 3.61
N LEU A 84 13.96 22.41 4.00
CA LEU A 84 14.22 21.02 3.60
C LEU A 84 13.25 20.49 2.54
N GLY A 85 12.16 21.21 2.24
CA GLY A 85 11.21 20.82 1.19
C GLY A 85 10.54 19.47 1.43
N SER A 86 10.09 19.19 2.67
CA SER A 86 9.50 17.91 3.03
C SER A 86 8.28 17.57 2.19
N ILE A 87 8.28 16.36 1.67
CA ILE A 87 7.17 15.76 0.93
C ILE A 87 6.07 15.16 1.83
N TYR A 88 6.35 15.03 3.13
CA TYR A 88 5.40 14.45 4.07
C TYR A 88 4.32 15.46 4.45
N PRO A 89 3.02 15.03 4.51
CA PRO A 89 1.95 15.89 5.05
C PRO A 89 2.21 16.33 6.49
N PRO A 90 1.60 17.44 6.95
CA PRO A 90 1.83 17.97 8.30
C PRO A 90 1.60 16.97 9.43
N LEU A 91 0.61 16.09 9.33
CA LEU A 91 0.36 15.05 10.34
C LEU A 91 1.53 14.04 10.40
N SER A 92 2.04 13.59 9.27
CA SER A 92 3.21 12.69 9.24
C SER A 92 4.42 13.35 9.88
N ASN A 93 4.74 14.59 9.49
CA ASN A 93 5.84 15.34 10.08
C ASN A 93 5.65 15.58 11.59
N LEU A 94 4.41 15.82 12.04
CA LEU A 94 4.13 16.01 13.47
C LEU A 94 4.36 14.73 14.28
N ILE A 95 3.94 13.57 13.76
CA ILE A 95 4.18 12.26 14.39
C ILE A 95 5.69 11.98 14.44
N ILE A 96 6.39 12.17 13.34
CA ILE A 96 7.84 11.95 13.26
C ILE A 96 8.59 12.91 14.20
N ARG A 97 8.14 14.18 14.28
CA ARG A 97 8.68 15.16 15.22
C ARG A 97 8.45 14.74 16.67
N ALA A 98 7.27 14.22 17.00
CA ALA A 98 7.02 13.69 18.34
C ALA A 98 7.95 12.51 18.68
N LEU A 99 8.22 11.63 17.72
CA LEU A 99 9.20 10.56 17.90
C LEU A 99 10.62 11.10 18.07
N SER A 100 11.00 12.18 17.36
CA SER A 100 12.32 12.77 17.49
C SER A 100 12.64 13.31 18.90
N LEU A 101 11.63 13.58 19.72
CA LEU A 101 11.83 14.08 21.09
C LEU A 101 12.56 13.08 22.00
N VAL A 102 12.53 11.79 21.69
CA VAL A 102 13.24 10.77 22.46
C VAL A 102 14.65 10.49 21.93
N PHE A 103 15.03 11.13 20.82
CA PHE A 103 16.36 10.97 20.23
C PHE A 103 17.40 11.84 20.93
N PRO A 104 18.66 11.34 21.07
CA PRO A 104 19.74 12.13 21.61
C PRO A 104 20.02 13.39 20.77
N ARG A 105 20.25 14.53 21.43
CA ARG A 105 20.59 15.78 20.76
C ARG A 105 21.80 15.63 19.85
N ALA A 106 22.85 14.91 20.31
CA ALA A 106 24.04 14.65 19.52
C ALA A 106 23.74 13.99 18.17
N TYR A 107 22.69 13.13 18.10
CA TYR A 107 22.23 12.55 16.85
C TYR A 107 21.47 13.55 15.97
N LEU A 108 20.54 14.32 16.56
CA LEU A 108 19.69 15.26 15.81
C LEU A 108 20.44 16.50 15.30
N ASP A 109 21.50 16.92 16.02
CA ASP A 109 22.34 18.07 15.66
C ASP A 109 23.46 17.69 14.67
N ALA A 110 23.68 16.38 14.44
CA ALA A 110 24.62 15.90 13.45
C ALA A 110 24.18 16.27 12.02
N PRO A 111 25.13 16.37 11.05
CA PRO A 111 24.76 16.51 9.65
C PRO A 111 23.86 15.38 9.16
N LYS A 112 22.94 15.66 8.24
CA LYS A 112 21.96 14.68 7.73
C LYS A 112 22.61 13.47 7.08
N GLU A 113 23.79 13.65 6.51
CA GLU A 113 24.61 12.60 5.91
C GLU A 113 25.03 11.54 6.94
N LEU A 114 25.05 11.89 8.23
CA LEU A 114 25.33 11.00 9.35
C LEU A 114 24.07 10.35 9.92
N ALA A 115 22.90 10.51 9.30
CA ALA A 115 21.68 9.83 9.76
C ALA A 115 21.82 8.30 9.76
N SER A 116 22.71 7.75 8.93
CA SER A 116 23.07 6.32 8.89
C SER A 116 23.80 5.82 10.15
N THR A 117 24.33 6.72 11.00
CA THR A 117 24.97 6.33 12.27
C THR A 117 23.96 6.04 13.39
N TRP A 118 22.66 5.94 13.09
CA TRP A 118 21.60 5.65 14.06
C TRP A 118 21.90 4.45 14.97
N GLY A 119 22.63 3.45 14.47
CA GLY A 119 23.01 2.25 15.21
C GLY A 119 23.94 2.52 16.41
N GLU A 120 24.63 3.65 16.43
CA GLU A 120 25.48 4.10 17.54
C GLU A 120 24.68 4.67 18.72
N TYR A 121 23.38 4.92 18.51
CA TYR A 121 22.49 5.54 19.48
C TYR A 121 21.39 4.57 19.96
N PRO A 122 21.57 3.88 21.11
CA PRO A 122 20.61 2.88 21.60
C PRO A 122 19.17 3.41 21.74
N ALA A 123 19.00 4.68 22.09
CA ALA A 123 17.67 5.30 22.19
C ALA A 123 16.99 5.43 20.83
N ALA A 124 17.75 5.72 19.76
CA ALA A 124 17.24 5.77 18.40
C ALA A 124 16.80 4.38 17.91
N VAL A 125 17.64 3.37 18.16
CA VAL A 125 17.34 1.95 17.86
C VAL A 125 16.08 1.50 18.60
N LEU A 126 15.98 1.79 19.89
CA LEU A 126 14.84 1.40 20.71
C LEU A 126 13.54 2.10 20.23
N CYS A 127 13.59 3.40 19.94
CA CYS A 127 12.44 4.15 19.43
C CYS A 127 11.94 3.56 18.11
N PHE A 128 12.84 3.30 17.17
CA PHE A 128 12.53 2.64 15.91
C PHE A 128 11.89 1.25 16.13
N ALA A 129 12.53 0.41 16.95
CA ALA A 129 12.04 -0.94 17.23
C ALA A 129 10.64 -0.93 17.85
N LEU A 130 10.39 -0.05 18.84
CA LEU A 130 9.08 0.08 19.48
C LEU A 130 8.02 0.62 18.52
N PHE A 131 8.37 1.58 17.67
CA PHE A 131 7.45 2.12 16.66
C PHE A 131 6.99 1.03 15.68
N PHE A 132 7.94 0.24 15.14
CA PHE A 132 7.62 -0.83 14.21
C PHE A 132 6.92 -2.00 14.89
N LEU A 133 7.33 -2.38 16.09
CA LEU A 133 6.63 -3.41 16.87
C LEU A 133 5.17 -3.02 17.10
N ALA A 134 4.90 -1.78 17.51
CA ALA A 134 3.54 -1.28 17.69
C ALA A 134 2.74 -1.30 16.38
N GLY A 135 3.36 -0.87 15.28
CA GLY A 135 2.76 -0.91 13.93
C GLY A 135 2.42 -2.34 13.48
N PHE A 136 3.35 -3.29 13.66
CA PHE A 136 3.12 -4.70 13.34
C PHE A 136 2.04 -5.34 14.24
N LEU A 137 2.04 -5.06 15.54
CA LEU A 137 1.00 -5.54 16.44
C LEU A 137 -0.38 -4.98 16.05
N LEU A 138 -0.46 -3.71 15.67
CA LEU A 138 -1.69 -3.11 15.17
C LEU A 138 -2.17 -3.81 13.88
N LEU A 139 -1.28 -4.04 12.92
CA LEU A 139 -1.60 -4.79 11.69
C LEU A 139 -2.04 -6.22 12.01
N LEU A 140 -1.35 -6.90 12.91
CA LEU A 140 -1.72 -8.25 13.35
C LEU A 140 -3.14 -8.28 13.92
N LEU A 141 -3.49 -7.31 14.78
CA LEU A 141 -4.83 -7.19 15.36
C LEU A 141 -5.90 -6.93 14.28
N ILE A 142 -5.61 -6.05 13.31
CA ILE A 142 -6.55 -5.73 12.24
C ILE A 142 -6.72 -6.93 11.30
N LEU A 143 -5.63 -7.54 10.85
CA LEU A 143 -5.67 -8.69 9.94
C LEU A 143 -6.29 -9.93 10.58
N SER A 144 -6.10 -10.13 11.90
CA SER A 144 -6.74 -11.26 12.62
C SER A 144 -8.27 -11.17 12.68
N ARG A 145 -8.84 -9.97 12.47
CA ARG A 145 -10.29 -9.74 12.39
C ARG A 145 -10.88 -9.94 10.98
N GLU A 146 -10.05 -10.22 10.01
CA GLU A 146 -10.43 -10.35 8.58
C GLU A 146 -11.34 -11.57 8.25
N GLY A 147 -12.15 -12.05 9.17
CA GLY A 147 -13.18 -13.06 8.88
C GLY A 147 -12.66 -14.48 8.55
N HIS A 148 -11.36 -14.64 8.35
CA HIS A 148 -10.71 -15.94 8.22
C HIS A 148 -10.36 -16.48 9.60
N THR A 149 -11.36 -16.97 10.32
CA THR A 149 -11.18 -17.53 11.66
C THR A 149 -10.44 -18.86 11.63
N GLY A 150 -9.73 -19.18 12.73
CA GLY A 150 -9.01 -20.45 12.87
C GLY A 150 -7.60 -20.43 12.30
N ALA A 151 -7.02 -21.62 12.11
CA ALA A 151 -5.62 -21.79 11.71
C ALA A 151 -5.28 -21.17 10.35
N LYS A 152 -6.21 -21.24 9.37
CA LYS A 152 -6.01 -20.65 8.02
C LYS A 152 -5.84 -19.13 8.10
N GLY A 153 -6.68 -18.45 8.86
CA GLY A 153 -6.60 -16.98 9.00
C GLY A 153 -5.31 -16.55 9.68
N LYS A 154 -4.89 -17.24 10.74
CA LYS A 154 -3.61 -16.99 11.41
C LYS A 154 -2.42 -17.19 10.47
N LEU A 155 -2.44 -18.27 9.68
CA LEU A 155 -1.39 -18.56 8.70
C LEU A 155 -1.35 -17.50 7.59
N LEU A 156 -2.52 -17.11 7.04
CA LEU A 156 -2.61 -16.05 6.05
C LEU A 156 -2.04 -14.74 6.58
N THR A 157 -2.41 -14.33 7.80
CA THR A 157 -1.89 -13.14 8.45
C THR A 157 -0.37 -13.19 8.60
N ALA A 158 0.18 -14.30 9.08
CA ALA A 158 1.62 -14.47 9.21
C ALA A 158 2.34 -14.36 7.85
N LEU A 159 1.79 -15.00 6.80
CA LEU A 159 2.37 -14.95 5.45
C LEU A 159 2.30 -13.54 4.85
N LEU A 160 1.22 -12.80 5.07
CA LEU A 160 1.11 -11.40 4.63
C LEU A 160 2.12 -10.50 5.34
N LEU A 161 2.35 -10.70 6.64
CA LEU A 161 3.37 -9.97 7.41
C LEU A 161 4.81 -10.34 6.98
N CYS A 162 5.02 -11.56 6.47
CA CYS A 162 6.30 -12.01 5.89
C CYS A 162 6.40 -11.77 4.38
N SER A 163 5.42 -11.13 3.74
CA SER A 163 5.43 -10.88 2.30
C SER A 163 6.52 -9.89 1.90
N PHE A 164 6.98 -9.98 0.65
CA PHE A 164 8.04 -9.11 0.15
C PHE A 164 7.77 -7.61 0.37
N PRO A 165 6.57 -7.05 0.04
CA PRO A 165 6.32 -5.63 0.26
C PRO A 165 6.35 -5.24 1.75
N MET A 166 5.98 -6.16 2.65
CA MET A 166 6.01 -5.91 4.09
C MET A 166 7.44 -5.95 4.64
N LEU A 167 8.26 -6.90 4.19
CA LEU A 167 9.69 -6.94 4.54
C LEU A 167 10.42 -5.72 3.99
N PHE A 168 10.08 -5.30 2.77
CA PHE A 168 10.65 -4.09 2.17
C PHE A 168 10.22 -2.82 2.92
N LEU A 169 8.97 -2.77 3.40
CA LEU A 169 8.49 -1.69 4.27
C LEU A 169 9.31 -1.58 5.56
N LEU A 170 9.61 -2.71 6.18
CA LEU A 170 10.45 -2.77 7.39
C LEU A 170 11.88 -2.35 7.09
N GLU A 171 12.47 -2.87 6.01
CA GLU A 171 13.82 -2.52 5.57
C GLU A 171 13.99 -1.02 5.31
N ARG A 172 12.98 -0.38 4.71
CA ARG A 172 12.98 1.08 4.53
C ARG A 172 12.68 1.85 5.80
N GLY A 173 12.03 1.27 6.78
CA GLY A 173 11.58 1.96 7.99
C GLY A 173 10.45 2.95 7.74
N ASN A 174 9.60 2.75 6.71
CA ASN A 174 8.62 3.76 6.30
C ASN A 174 7.38 3.79 7.21
N THR A 175 6.94 5.01 7.57
CA THR A 175 5.72 5.25 8.36
C THR A 175 4.43 4.79 7.66
N MET A 176 4.53 4.31 6.42
CA MET A 176 3.43 3.67 5.68
C MET A 176 2.74 2.55 6.46
N ILE A 177 3.43 1.94 7.45
CA ILE A 177 2.84 0.91 8.32
C ILE A 177 1.57 1.42 9.04
N LEU A 178 1.58 2.66 9.54
CA LEU A 178 0.41 3.28 10.18
C LEU A 178 -0.68 3.62 9.17
N CYS A 179 -0.29 4.13 8.01
CA CYS A 179 -1.21 4.44 6.92
C CYS A 179 -1.94 3.16 6.46
N LEU A 180 -1.21 2.07 6.26
CA LEU A 180 -1.75 0.76 5.88
C LEU A 180 -2.74 0.24 6.93
N ALA A 181 -2.37 0.28 8.21
CA ALA A 181 -3.24 -0.13 9.31
C ALA A 181 -4.57 0.64 9.28
N ALA A 182 -4.49 1.96 9.09
CA ALA A 182 -5.67 2.82 9.00
C ALA A 182 -6.52 2.54 7.74
N MET A 183 -5.89 2.31 6.58
CA MET A 183 -6.59 1.91 5.35
C MET A 183 -7.35 0.59 5.53
N LEU A 184 -6.72 -0.41 6.15
CA LEU A 184 -7.35 -1.69 6.41
C LEU A 184 -8.50 -1.57 7.42
N LEU A 185 -8.32 -0.78 8.46
CA LEU A 185 -9.38 -0.52 9.45
C LEU A 185 -10.60 0.14 8.79
N PHE A 186 -10.37 1.10 7.89
CA PHE A 186 -11.44 1.70 7.08
C PHE A 186 -12.16 0.68 6.21
N THR A 187 -11.42 -0.06 5.39
CA THR A 187 -12.02 -0.97 4.41
C THR A 187 -12.72 -2.17 5.03
N GLN A 188 -12.35 -2.53 6.26
CA GLN A 188 -13.05 -3.56 7.04
C GLN A 188 -14.36 -3.09 7.66
N ASN A 189 -14.44 -1.82 8.05
CA ASN A 189 -15.50 -1.34 8.96
C ASN A 189 -16.33 -0.17 8.42
N TYR A 190 -16.03 0.38 7.23
CA TYR A 190 -16.75 1.54 6.68
C TYR A 190 -18.25 1.32 6.54
N ASN A 191 -18.67 0.08 6.40
CA ASN A 191 -20.05 -0.36 6.22
C ASN A 191 -20.54 -1.22 7.43
N SER A 192 -19.88 -1.11 8.60
CA SER A 192 -20.26 -1.83 9.81
C SER A 192 -21.66 -1.39 10.30
N ASP A 193 -22.46 -2.35 10.79
CA ASP A 193 -23.74 -2.07 11.46
C ASP A 193 -23.53 -1.31 12.77
N SER A 194 -22.39 -1.51 13.43
CA SER A 194 -22.03 -0.77 14.64
C SER A 194 -21.64 0.68 14.29
N PRO A 195 -22.36 1.68 14.79
CA PRO A 195 -22.04 3.08 14.53
C PRO A 195 -20.64 3.46 15.06
N VAL A 196 -20.20 2.85 16.17
CA VAL A 196 -18.88 3.10 16.75
C VAL A 196 -17.76 2.61 15.81
N TRP A 197 -17.86 1.36 15.32
CA TRP A 197 -16.85 0.83 14.40
C TRP A 197 -16.84 1.57 13.07
N ARG A 198 -18.01 2.00 12.60
CA ARG A 198 -18.11 2.81 11.40
C ARG A 198 -17.44 4.16 11.56
N GLU A 199 -17.66 4.84 12.70
CA GLU A 199 -17.03 6.12 12.98
C GLU A 199 -15.49 6.00 13.14
N ILE A 200 -15.02 4.97 13.83
CA ILE A 200 -13.59 4.64 13.92
C ILE A 200 -13.00 4.43 12.51
N ALA A 201 -13.73 3.76 11.62
CA ALA A 201 -13.28 3.56 10.24
C ALA A 201 -13.15 4.87 9.47
N LEU A 202 -14.09 5.83 9.63
CA LEU A 202 -14.03 7.13 8.99
C LEU A 202 -12.87 7.99 9.53
N ILE A 203 -12.63 7.93 10.85
CA ILE A 203 -11.47 8.57 11.48
C ILE A 203 -10.17 7.95 10.94
N ALA A 204 -10.09 6.62 10.85
CA ALA A 204 -8.93 5.92 10.30
C ALA A 204 -8.67 6.28 8.83
N PHE A 205 -9.71 6.39 8.02
CA PHE A 205 -9.60 6.83 6.63
C PHE A 205 -9.05 8.27 6.52
N ALA A 206 -9.57 9.18 7.33
CA ALA A 206 -9.11 10.55 7.40
C ALA A 206 -7.64 10.64 7.85
N PHE A 207 -7.27 9.84 8.86
CA PHE A 207 -5.88 9.70 9.33
C PHE A 207 -4.96 9.18 8.22
N ALA A 208 -5.34 8.09 7.52
CA ALA A 208 -4.54 7.56 6.40
C ALA A 208 -4.32 8.61 5.31
N THR A 209 -5.38 9.37 4.97
CA THR A 209 -5.31 10.45 3.97
C THR A 209 -4.38 11.59 4.42
N ALA A 210 -4.38 11.93 5.71
CA ALA A 210 -3.50 12.95 6.26
C ALA A 210 -2.06 12.47 6.47
N MET A 211 -1.83 11.17 6.56
CA MET A 211 -0.49 10.57 6.56
C MET A 211 0.15 10.53 5.17
N LYS A 212 -0.66 10.23 4.16
CA LYS A 212 -0.27 10.16 2.74
C LYS A 212 -1.49 10.59 1.93
N PHE A 213 -1.42 11.58 1.07
CA PHE A 213 -2.60 12.15 0.39
C PHE A 213 -3.41 11.15 -0.43
N TYR A 214 -2.77 10.19 -1.07
CA TYR A 214 -3.39 9.28 -2.03
C TYR A 214 -4.46 8.32 -1.46
N PRO A 215 -4.49 7.90 -0.17
CA PRO A 215 -5.57 7.08 0.37
C PRO A 215 -6.97 7.70 0.25
N VAL A 216 -7.08 9.02 0.00
CA VAL A 216 -8.37 9.69 -0.26
C VAL A 216 -9.18 8.99 -1.36
N LEU A 217 -8.53 8.33 -2.32
CA LEU A 217 -9.20 7.61 -3.40
C LEU A 217 -10.04 6.42 -2.91
N LEU A 218 -9.69 5.81 -1.78
CA LEU A 218 -10.50 4.74 -1.18
C LEU A 218 -11.89 5.23 -0.75
N GLY A 219 -12.01 6.52 -0.44
CA GLY A 219 -13.27 7.15 -0.02
C GLY A 219 -14.32 7.24 -1.14
N ALA A 220 -13.95 7.03 -2.40
CA ALA A 220 -14.90 7.00 -3.52
C ALA A 220 -16.02 5.96 -3.31
N VAL A 221 -15.78 4.89 -2.54
CA VAL A 221 -16.77 3.89 -2.16
C VAL A 221 -17.94 4.50 -1.34
N LEU A 222 -17.67 5.49 -0.49
CA LEU A 222 -18.70 6.16 0.29
C LEU A 222 -19.71 6.91 -0.61
N LEU A 223 -19.20 7.50 -1.69
CA LEU A 223 -20.00 8.19 -2.69
C LEU A 223 -20.79 7.19 -3.55
N ALA A 224 -20.13 6.08 -3.95
CA ALA A 224 -20.75 5.00 -4.72
C ALA A 224 -21.93 4.38 -3.95
N ASP A 225 -21.78 4.15 -2.65
CA ASP A 225 -22.79 3.59 -1.75
C ASP A 225 -23.79 4.64 -1.26
N ARG A 226 -23.71 5.89 -1.77
CA ARG A 226 -24.58 7.05 -1.39
C ARG A 226 -24.57 7.34 0.11
N ARG A 227 -23.45 7.10 0.78
CA ARG A 227 -23.27 7.32 2.22
C ARG A 227 -22.79 8.75 2.49
N TRP A 228 -23.61 9.73 2.11
CA TRP A 228 -23.26 11.15 2.13
C TRP A 228 -22.89 11.68 3.52
N ARG A 229 -23.58 11.18 4.57
CA ARG A 229 -23.26 11.56 5.96
C ARG A 229 -21.86 11.09 6.34
N ASP A 230 -21.53 9.83 6.04
CA ASP A 230 -20.23 9.25 6.33
C ASP A 230 -19.13 9.95 5.51
N ALA A 231 -19.41 10.27 4.25
CA ALA A 231 -18.50 11.05 3.41
C ALA A 231 -18.23 12.45 4.01
N LEU A 232 -19.27 13.11 4.55
CA LEU A 232 -19.13 14.40 5.21
C LEU A 232 -18.31 14.28 6.51
N HIS A 233 -18.59 13.27 7.36
CA HIS A 233 -17.78 13.02 8.58
C HIS A 233 -16.31 12.79 8.21
N ALA A 234 -16.05 11.93 7.23
CA ALA A 234 -14.70 11.65 6.74
C ALA A 234 -13.99 12.93 6.22
N ALA A 235 -14.73 13.80 5.51
CA ALA A 235 -14.20 15.08 5.03
C ALA A 235 -13.85 16.02 6.20
N VAL A 236 -14.73 16.14 7.21
CA VAL A 236 -14.46 16.96 8.41
C VAL A 236 -13.23 16.44 9.14
N TYR A 237 -13.14 15.12 9.41
CA TYR A 237 -11.95 14.55 10.05
C TYR A 237 -10.71 14.73 9.20
N GLY A 238 -10.81 14.58 7.86
CA GLY A 238 -9.71 14.83 6.94
C GLY A 238 -9.18 16.26 7.03
N LEU A 239 -10.08 17.24 7.05
CA LEU A 239 -9.72 18.65 7.24
C LEU A 239 -9.04 18.88 8.60
N VAL A 240 -9.57 18.28 9.68
CA VAL A 240 -8.96 18.37 11.01
C VAL A 240 -7.54 17.79 11.00
N PHE A 241 -7.35 16.56 10.49
CA PHE A 241 -6.05 15.91 10.47
C PHE A 241 -5.04 16.54 9.48
N LEU A 242 -5.50 17.24 8.45
CA LEU A 242 -4.62 17.95 7.53
C LEU A 242 -4.21 19.33 8.09
N PHE A 243 -5.19 20.09 8.59
CA PHE A 243 -4.97 21.50 8.90
C PHE A 243 -4.61 21.76 10.36
N VAL A 244 -5.09 20.99 11.33
CA VAL A 244 -4.68 21.21 12.74
C VAL A 244 -3.19 20.93 12.93
N PRO A 245 -2.59 19.83 12.42
CA PRO A 245 -1.14 19.64 12.50
C PRO A 245 -0.35 20.73 11.78
N SER A 246 -0.89 21.34 10.72
CA SER A 246 -0.20 22.41 9.99
C SER A 246 0.06 23.66 10.84
N LEU A 247 -0.73 23.87 11.91
CA LEU A 247 -0.55 24.99 12.84
C LEU A 247 0.78 24.92 13.61
N PHE A 248 1.37 23.74 13.73
CA PHE A 248 2.70 23.54 14.32
C PHE A 248 3.86 23.91 13.38
N TYR A 249 3.55 24.35 12.15
CA TYR A 249 4.48 24.76 11.11
C TYR A 249 4.12 26.18 10.63
N HIS A 250 3.95 26.37 9.32
CA HIS A 250 3.57 27.68 8.73
C HIS A 250 2.06 27.82 8.48
N GLY A 251 1.24 27.08 9.23
CA GLY A 251 -0.22 27.06 9.05
C GLY A 251 -0.63 26.30 7.77
N PRO A 252 -1.83 26.57 7.24
CA PRO A 252 -2.41 25.82 6.10
C PRO A 252 -1.52 25.75 4.86
N ILE A 253 -0.65 26.74 4.64
CA ILE A 253 0.29 26.75 3.50
C ILE A 253 1.23 25.54 3.50
N SER A 254 1.53 24.95 4.67
CA SER A 254 2.37 23.76 4.80
C SER A 254 1.79 22.54 4.09
N VAL A 255 0.45 22.43 4.00
CA VAL A 255 -0.23 21.36 3.24
C VAL A 255 0.05 21.52 1.74
N PHE A 256 -0.04 22.77 1.24
CA PHE A 256 0.22 23.05 -0.18
C PHE A 256 1.70 22.86 -0.54
N TRP A 257 2.61 23.21 0.36
CA TRP A 257 4.04 22.94 0.17
C TRP A 257 4.32 21.42 0.12
N ALA A 258 3.75 20.63 1.02
CA ALA A 258 3.90 19.17 0.98
C ALA A 258 3.41 18.60 -0.36
N ILE A 259 2.26 19.05 -0.87
CA ILE A 259 1.73 18.64 -2.18
C ILE A 259 2.70 19.07 -3.30
N LYS A 260 3.14 20.36 -3.29
CA LYS A 260 4.08 20.89 -4.28
C LYS A 260 5.37 20.09 -4.32
N TYR A 261 5.96 19.79 -3.16
CA TYR A 261 7.21 19.04 -3.08
C TYR A 261 7.03 17.58 -3.47
N THR A 262 5.91 16.95 -3.11
CA THR A 262 5.58 15.60 -3.60
C THR A 262 5.51 15.56 -5.12
N LEU A 263 4.87 16.54 -5.74
CA LEU A 263 4.77 16.63 -7.21
C LEU A 263 6.13 16.97 -7.85
N ALA A 264 6.92 17.87 -7.25
CA ALA A 264 8.26 18.19 -7.74
C ALA A 264 9.22 17.00 -7.61
N PHE A 265 9.15 16.27 -6.50
CA PHE A 265 9.99 15.10 -6.27
C PHE A 265 9.70 13.96 -7.26
N SER A 266 8.47 13.85 -7.71
CA SER A 266 8.08 12.88 -8.73
C SER A 266 8.73 13.11 -10.10
N GLN A 267 9.25 14.31 -10.34
CA GLN A 267 10.03 14.61 -11.56
C GLN A 267 11.45 14.03 -11.50
N TYR A 268 11.95 13.75 -10.29
CA TYR A 268 13.29 13.19 -10.05
C TYR A 268 13.26 11.69 -9.73
N SER A 269 12.13 11.19 -9.25
CA SER A 269 11.90 9.76 -9.02
C SER A 269 10.63 9.36 -9.77
N SER A 270 10.77 9.13 -11.06
CA SER A 270 9.70 8.61 -11.88
C SER A 270 9.16 7.31 -11.29
N ALA A 271 7.83 7.17 -11.29
CA ALA A 271 7.26 5.86 -11.05
C ALA A 271 7.90 4.88 -12.06
N PRO A 272 8.25 3.65 -11.66
CA PRO A 272 8.90 2.68 -12.56
C PRO A 272 8.23 2.53 -13.93
N SER A 273 6.91 2.75 -13.98
CA SER A 273 6.15 2.78 -15.23
C SER A 273 6.56 3.93 -16.18
N VAL A 274 6.98 5.08 -15.65
CA VAL A 274 7.42 6.23 -16.44
C VAL A 274 8.88 6.05 -16.83
N GLU A 275 9.73 5.67 -15.90
CA GLU A 275 11.16 5.38 -16.12
C GLU A 275 11.34 4.22 -17.10
N PHE A 276 10.56 3.14 -16.95
CA PHE A 276 10.52 2.03 -17.89
C PHE A 276 10.07 2.46 -19.30
N MET A 277 9.10 3.38 -19.41
CA MET A 277 8.66 3.92 -20.71
C MET A 277 9.68 4.88 -21.32
N GLU A 278 10.39 5.66 -20.51
CA GLU A 278 11.46 6.56 -20.96
C GLU A 278 12.69 5.79 -21.45
N GLU A 279 13.12 4.75 -20.71
CA GLU A 279 14.27 3.92 -21.07
C GLU A 279 14.02 2.98 -22.25
N ASN A 280 12.78 2.51 -22.43
CA ASN A 280 12.42 1.52 -23.47
C ASN A 280 11.78 2.12 -24.73
N ALA A 281 12.15 3.35 -25.09
CA ALA A 281 11.92 3.93 -26.41
C ALA A 281 10.48 4.37 -26.77
N ILE A 282 9.68 4.73 -25.78
CA ILE A 282 8.60 5.67 -26.06
C ILE A 282 9.11 7.04 -25.59
N PRO A 283 9.60 7.91 -26.49
CA PRO A 283 10.05 9.24 -26.12
C PRO A 283 8.83 10.14 -25.85
N LEU A 284 8.11 9.82 -24.80
CA LEU A 284 7.16 10.71 -24.18
C LEU A 284 7.93 11.54 -23.16
N GLN A 285 8.76 12.48 -23.64
CA GLN A 285 9.06 13.68 -22.88
C GLN A 285 7.73 14.43 -22.70
N LEU A 286 6.89 13.87 -21.86
CA LEU A 286 5.67 14.51 -21.42
C LEU A 286 6.09 15.68 -20.56
N GLY A 287 6.12 16.88 -21.13
CA GLY A 287 6.36 18.10 -20.36
C GLY A 287 5.45 18.09 -19.12
N GLY A 288 5.91 18.64 -17.99
CA GLY A 288 5.23 18.54 -16.69
C GLY A 288 3.72 18.77 -16.73
N THR A 289 3.22 19.65 -17.61
CA THR A 289 1.78 19.91 -17.80
C THR A 289 1.02 18.67 -18.28
N VAL A 290 1.57 17.92 -19.24
CA VAL A 290 0.91 16.72 -19.78
C VAL A 290 0.86 15.62 -18.72
N LEU A 291 1.92 15.48 -17.91
CA LEU A 291 1.97 14.55 -16.80
C LEU A 291 0.89 14.87 -15.74
N TYR A 292 0.73 16.15 -15.37
CA TYR A 292 -0.34 16.57 -14.46
C TYR A 292 -1.74 16.30 -15.03
N CYS A 293 -1.97 16.58 -16.31
CA CYS A 293 -3.23 16.25 -16.97
C CYS A 293 -3.51 14.73 -16.94
N PHE A 294 -2.47 13.92 -17.17
CA PHE A 294 -2.59 12.47 -17.08
C PHE A 294 -2.96 12.00 -15.67
N TYR A 295 -2.36 12.55 -14.61
CA TYR A 295 -2.72 12.20 -13.23
C TYR A 295 -4.13 12.65 -12.87
N ILE A 296 -4.54 13.84 -13.27
CA ILE A 296 -5.92 14.30 -13.09
C ILE A 296 -6.89 13.33 -13.79
N PHE A 297 -6.56 12.92 -15.02
CA PHE A 297 -7.34 11.92 -15.75
C PHE A 297 -7.43 10.59 -14.99
N LEU A 298 -6.32 10.08 -14.45
CA LEU A 298 -6.32 8.83 -13.67
C LEU A 298 -7.16 8.94 -12.40
N ILE A 299 -7.07 10.06 -11.68
CA ILE A 299 -7.90 10.32 -10.49
C ILE A 299 -9.38 10.34 -10.86
N LEU A 300 -9.74 11.11 -11.89
CA LEU A 300 -11.12 11.17 -12.37
C LEU A 300 -11.62 9.80 -12.84
N PHE A 301 -10.79 9.05 -13.56
CA PHE A 301 -11.10 7.69 -13.97
C PHE A 301 -11.34 6.79 -12.76
N ALA A 302 -10.50 6.82 -11.72
CA ALA A 302 -10.67 6.01 -10.51
C ALA A 302 -11.99 6.35 -9.79
N VAL A 303 -12.27 7.65 -9.61
CA VAL A 303 -13.50 8.10 -8.96
C VAL A 303 -14.73 7.70 -9.77
N LEU A 304 -14.77 7.99 -11.06
CA LEU A 304 -15.89 7.65 -11.92
C LEU A 304 -16.11 6.14 -12.01
N ALA A 305 -15.03 5.36 -12.13
CA ALA A 305 -15.10 3.90 -12.16
C ALA A 305 -15.63 3.34 -10.83
N ALA A 306 -15.15 3.86 -9.69
CA ALA A 306 -15.62 3.45 -8.37
C ALA A 306 -17.11 3.80 -8.15
N LEU A 307 -17.57 4.96 -8.60
CA LEU A 307 -18.98 5.37 -8.52
C LEU A 307 -19.94 4.46 -9.31
N ALA A 308 -19.43 3.81 -10.36
CA ALA A 308 -20.22 2.87 -11.16
C ALA A 308 -20.09 1.41 -10.69
N GLU A 309 -19.14 1.12 -9.76
CA GLU A 309 -18.85 -0.25 -9.35
C GLU A 309 -19.77 -0.68 -8.20
N LYS A 310 -20.20 -1.94 -8.27
CA LYS A 310 -21.07 -2.55 -7.26
C LYS A 310 -20.30 -3.39 -6.23
N LYS A 311 -19.09 -3.82 -6.59
CA LYS A 311 -18.24 -4.64 -5.73
C LYS A 311 -17.16 -3.77 -5.12
N SER A 312 -17.19 -3.59 -3.81
CA SER A 312 -16.22 -2.75 -3.08
C SER A 312 -14.76 -3.13 -3.36
N TRP A 313 -14.44 -4.43 -3.49
CA TRP A 313 -13.08 -4.85 -3.80
C TRP A 313 -12.56 -4.33 -5.14
N ARG A 314 -13.45 -4.19 -6.17
CA ARG A 314 -13.06 -3.61 -7.46
C ARG A 314 -12.90 -2.09 -7.39
N ALA A 315 -13.74 -1.41 -6.59
CA ALA A 315 -13.57 0.02 -6.33
C ALA A 315 -12.21 0.28 -5.65
N TRP A 316 -11.82 -0.54 -4.67
CA TRP A 316 -10.50 -0.44 -4.04
C TRP A 316 -9.36 -0.91 -4.93
N LEU A 317 -9.60 -1.86 -5.82
CA LEU A 317 -8.62 -2.28 -6.81
C LEU A 317 -8.22 -1.11 -7.70
N ILE A 318 -9.20 -0.42 -8.31
CA ILE A 318 -8.89 0.69 -9.21
C ILE A 318 -8.29 1.88 -8.46
N ALA A 319 -8.74 2.16 -7.23
CA ALA A 319 -8.10 3.15 -6.37
C ALA A 319 -6.64 2.78 -6.09
N GLY A 320 -6.35 1.52 -5.74
CA GLY A 320 -5.00 1.01 -5.52
C GLY A 320 -4.12 1.09 -6.76
N CYS A 321 -4.63 0.70 -7.94
CA CYS A 321 -3.91 0.82 -9.20
C CYS A 321 -3.55 2.28 -9.52
N VAL A 322 -4.50 3.21 -9.32
CA VAL A 322 -4.22 4.64 -9.54
C VAL A 322 -3.22 5.17 -8.52
N MET A 323 -3.34 4.81 -7.25
CA MET A 323 -2.37 5.19 -6.22
C MET A 323 -0.94 4.69 -6.55
N LEU A 324 -0.81 3.48 -7.12
CA LEU A 324 0.47 2.93 -7.58
C LEU A 324 1.02 3.61 -8.83
N THR A 325 0.16 4.17 -9.67
CA THR A 325 0.54 4.85 -10.91
C THR A 325 0.81 6.34 -10.70
N MET A 326 0.33 6.91 -9.56
CA MET A 326 0.54 8.33 -9.25
C MET A 326 2.01 8.62 -8.93
N PRO A 327 2.46 9.87 -9.20
CA PRO A 327 3.80 10.28 -8.89
C PRO A 327 3.99 10.31 -7.40
N SER A 328 4.70 9.37 -6.94
CA SER A 328 5.29 9.36 -5.61
C SER A 328 6.63 8.69 -5.76
N ILE A 329 7.48 8.82 -4.75
CA ILE A 329 8.65 7.96 -4.66
C ILE A 329 8.14 6.54 -4.68
N PHE A 330 8.22 5.87 -5.84
CA PHE A 330 7.83 4.49 -5.92
C PHE A 330 8.83 3.65 -5.12
N SER A 331 8.28 2.82 -4.27
CA SER A 331 9.05 1.84 -3.53
C SER A 331 8.26 0.53 -3.51
N SER A 332 8.95 -0.60 -3.49
CA SER A 332 8.30 -1.92 -3.57
C SER A 332 7.28 -2.18 -2.45
N TYR A 333 7.35 -1.47 -1.32
CA TYR A 333 6.31 -1.52 -0.29
C TYR A 333 4.97 -0.89 -0.73
N ASN A 334 4.94 -0.06 -1.77
CA ASN A 334 3.69 0.55 -2.25
C ASN A 334 2.69 -0.49 -2.77
N TRP A 335 3.13 -1.71 -3.10
CA TRP A 335 2.22 -2.82 -3.40
C TRP A 335 1.20 -3.09 -2.29
N LEU A 336 1.51 -2.71 -1.05
CA LEU A 336 0.57 -2.79 0.08
C LEU A 336 -0.71 -1.96 -0.14
N LEU A 337 -0.71 -1.01 -1.07
CA LEU A 337 -1.89 -0.25 -1.47
C LEU A 337 -2.97 -1.13 -2.16
N LEU A 338 -2.58 -2.29 -2.70
CA LEU A 338 -3.51 -3.29 -3.22
C LEU A 338 -4.05 -4.24 -2.14
N LEU A 339 -3.47 -4.26 -0.95
CA LEU A 339 -3.87 -5.19 0.11
C LEU A 339 -5.36 -5.08 0.49
N PRO A 340 -5.97 -3.88 0.60
CA PRO A 340 -7.41 -3.76 0.84
C PRO A 340 -8.27 -4.48 -0.22
N ALA A 341 -7.92 -4.31 -1.49
CA ALA A 341 -8.62 -4.97 -2.60
C ALA A 341 -8.42 -6.49 -2.58
N LEU A 342 -7.18 -6.94 -2.36
CA LEU A 342 -6.85 -8.37 -2.26
C LEU A 342 -7.63 -9.04 -1.13
N LEU A 343 -7.63 -8.48 0.07
CA LEU A 343 -8.35 -9.05 1.22
C LEU A 343 -9.86 -9.10 0.98
N ALA A 344 -10.43 -8.06 0.40
CA ALA A 344 -11.85 -8.05 0.06
C ALA A 344 -12.19 -9.06 -1.06
N PHE A 345 -11.30 -9.23 -2.05
CA PHE A 345 -11.42 -10.26 -3.06
C PHE A 345 -11.39 -11.67 -2.45
N LEU A 346 -10.43 -11.96 -1.56
CA LEU A 346 -10.31 -13.24 -0.88
C LEU A 346 -11.57 -13.63 -0.09
N ARG A 347 -12.32 -12.64 0.43
CA ARG A 347 -13.58 -12.85 1.18
C ARG A 347 -14.78 -13.08 0.30
N SER A 348 -14.84 -12.43 -0.87
CA SER A 348 -16.07 -12.33 -1.65
C SER A 348 -16.09 -13.15 -2.94
N GLU A 349 -14.91 -13.58 -3.43
CA GLU A 349 -14.81 -14.17 -4.75
C GLU A 349 -14.29 -15.63 -4.69
N ARG A 350 -14.59 -16.36 -5.76
CA ARG A 350 -13.98 -17.67 -6.06
C ARG A 350 -13.13 -17.58 -7.31
N LEU A 351 -12.14 -18.44 -7.42
CA LEU A 351 -11.24 -18.48 -8.58
C LEU A 351 -11.93 -19.16 -9.77
N GLN A 352 -12.59 -18.35 -10.61
CA GLN A 352 -13.24 -18.79 -11.83
C GLN A 352 -13.14 -17.70 -12.91
N GLY A 353 -13.00 -18.10 -14.17
CA GLY A 353 -12.90 -17.16 -15.29
C GLY A 353 -11.83 -16.10 -15.06
N VAL A 354 -12.18 -14.84 -15.26
CA VAL A 354 -11.28 -13.68 -15.12
C VAL A 354 -10.77 -13.47 -13.70
N ASN A 355 -11.44 -14.03 -12.68
CA ASN A 355 -10.99 -13.91 -11.29
C ASN A 355 -9.61 -14.51 -11.04
N TRP A 356 -9.19 -15.51 -11.83
CA TRP A 356 -7.83 -16.03 -11.80
C TRP A 356 -6.80 -14.94 -12.14
N ILE A 357 -7.09 -14.16 -13.18
CA ILE A 357 -6.17 -13.10 -13.63
C ILE A 357 -6.07 -12.01 -12.55
N TYR A 358 -7.21 -11.54 -12.03
CA TYR A 358 -7.23 -10.58 -10.92
C TYR A 358 -6.46 -11.10 -9.70
N PHE A 359 -6.69 -12.36 -9.33
CA PHE A 359 -6.01 -12.98 -8.21
C PHE A 359 -4.49 -12.97 -8.39
N PHE A 360 -3.99 -13.50 -9.51
CA PHE A 360 -2.55 -13.56 -9.72
C PHE A 360 -1.92 -12.17 -9.83
N ALA A 361 -2.54 -11.26 -10.56
CA ALA A 361 -1.99 -9.91 -10.72
C ALA A 361 -1.95 -9.11 -9.40
N MET A 362 -2.90 -9.32 -8.48
CA MET A 362 -2.85 -8.72 -7.15
C MET A 362 -1.90 -9.46 -6.21
N ALA A 363 -1.82 -10.79 -6.29
CA ALA A 363 -1.13 -11.61 -5.30
C ALA A 363 0.37 -11.81 -5.59
N ILE A 364 0.79 -11.80 -6.87
CA ILE A 364 2.20 -11.97 -7.27
C ILE A 364 3.16 -11.13 -6.42
N PRO A 365 2.94 -9.83 -6.19
CA PRO A 365 3.84 -9.02 -5.40
C PRO A 365 4.01 -9.48 -3.95
N PHE A 366 3.04 -10.21 -3.41
CA PHE A 366 3.06 -10.66 -2.01
C PHE A 366 3.75 -12.01 -1.82
N PHE A 367 3.74 -12.88 -2.81
CA PHE A 367 4.36 -14.19 -2.70
C PHE A 367 5.65 -14.36 -3.50
N THR A 368 6.05 -13.35 -4.29
CA THR A 368 7.34 -13.36 -4.99
C THR A 368 8.32 -12.43 -4.30
N TYR A 369 9.61 -12.74 -4.45
CA TYR A 369 10.71 -11.94 -3.92
C TYR A 369 11.66 -11.60 -5.08
N PRO A 370 11.25 -10.64 -5.95
CA PRO A 370 12.00 -10.32 -7.15
C PRO A 370 13.30 -9.59 -6.82
N THR A 371 14.30 -9.73 -7.69
CA THR A 371 15.47 -8.84 -7.64
C THR A 371 15.07 -7.42 -7.97
N ARG A 372 15.85 -6.42 -7.55
CA ARG A 372 15.59 -5.01 -7.88
C ARG A 372 15.43 -4.77 -9.38
N ALA A 373 16.23 -5.42 -10.20
CA ALA A 373 16.12 -5.33 -11.66
C ALA A 373 14.79 -5.87 -12.24
N LEU A 374 14.07 -6.72 -11.49
CA LEU A 374 12.80 -7.31 -11.91
C LEU A 374 11.58 -6.66 -11.23
N GLN A 375 11.78 -5.88 -10.15
CA GLN A 375 10.68 -5.32 -9.37
C GLN A 375 9.79 -4.42 -10.23
N ASP A 376 10.37 -3.56 -11.04
CA ASP A 376 9.66 -2.62 -11.89
C ASP A 376 8.93 -3.34 -13.03
N GLY A 377 9.58 -4.32 -13.65
CA GLY A 377 8.94 -5.16 -14.66
C GLY A 377 7.73 -5.92 -14.13
N VAL A 378 7.84 -6.51 -12.93
CA VAL A 378 6.72 -7.17 -12.25
C VAL A 378 5.59 -6.19 -11.99
N LEU A 379 5.91 -4.98 -11.50
CA LEU A 379 4.93 -3.92 -11.28
C LEU A 379 4.18 -3.58 -12.57
N VAL A 380 4.89 -3.23 -13.62
CA VAL A 380 4.29 -2.82 -14.90
C VAL A 380 3.37 -3.91 -15.44
N VAL A 381 3.84 -5.16 -15.48
CA VAL A 381 3.04 -6.30 -15.98
C VAL A 381 1.77 -6.50 -15.14
N CYS A 382 1.88 -6.47 -13.81
CA CYS A 382 0.72 -6.64 -12.95
C CYS A 382 -0.28 -5.47 -13.10
N LEU A 383 0.19 -4.22 -13.10
CA LEU A 383 -0.67 -3.04 -13.25
C LEU A 383 -1.36 -3.02 -14.61
N VAL A 384 -0.63 -3.23 -15.71
CA VAL A 384 -1.22 -3.28 -17.06
C VAL A 384 -2.27 -4.40 -17.12
N THR A 385 -1.98 -5.57 -16.57
CA THR A 385 -2.94 -6.69 -16.51
C THR A 385 -4.21 -6.29 -15.76
N LEU A 386 -4.08 -5.65 -14.60
CA LEU A 386 -5.23 -5.20 -13.80
C LEU A 386 -6.08 -4.15 -14.54
N TYR A 387 -5.45 -3.16 -15.18
CA TYR A 387 -6.14 -2.16 -15.98
C TYR A 387 -6.86 -2.80 -17.18
N LEU A 388 -6.20 -3.67 -17.94
CA LEU A 388 -6.79 -4.35 -19.10
C LEU A 388 -7.97 -5.24 -18.71
N CYS A 389 -7.91 -5.91 -17.56
CA CYS A 389 -9.03 -6.70 -17.06
C CYS A 389 -10.20 -5.83 -16.56
N TYR A 390 -9.89 -4.68 -15.94
CA TYR A 390 -10.91 -3.82 -15.34
C TYR A 390 -11.62 -2.92 -16.35
N LEU A 391 -10.94 -2.43 -17.36
CA LEU A 391 -11.49 -1.45 -18.33
C LEU A 391 -12.78 -1.94 -19.00
N PRO A 392 -12.90 -3.17 -19.51
CA PRO A 392 -14.17 -3.66 -20.07
C PRO A 392 -15.32 -3.66 -19.05
N GLN A 393 -15.02 -3.97 -17.78
CA GLN A 393 -16.00 -3.96 -16.70
C GLN A 393 -16.47 -2.52 -16.40
N ALA A 394 -15.56 -1.54 -16.33
CA ALA A 394 -15.90 -0.14 -16.13
C ALA A 394 -16.82 0.37 -17.24
N VAL A 395 -16.50 0.10 -18.50
CA VAL A 395 -17.34 0.46 -19.65
C VAL A 395 -18.73 -0.19 -19.57
N SER A 396 -18.79 -1.48 -19.20
CA SER A 396 -20.06 -2.20 -19.03
C SER A 396 -20.92 -1.58 -17.92
N ASN A 397 -20.30 -1.25 -16.78
CA ASN A 397 -21.01 -0.63 -15.63
C ASN A 397 -21.63 0.71 -16.04
N TRP A 398 -20.87 1.57 -16.71
CA TRP A 398 -21.37 2.87 -17.17
C TRP A 398 -22.47 2.75 -18.22
N ARG A 399 -22.33 1.85 -19.20
CA ARG A 399 -23.41 1.58 -20.18
C ARG A 399 -24.70 1.14 -19.49
N GLY A 400 -24.61 0.32 -18.44
CA GLY A 400 -25.75 -0.10 -17.64
C GLY A 400 -26.47 1.06 -16.96
N ILE A 401 -25.70 2.01 -16.36
CA ILE A 401 -26.25 3.21 -15.72
C ILE A 401 -26.94 4.12 -16.73
N LEU A 402 -26.29 4.38 -17.87
CA LEU A 402 -26.86 5.25 -18.92
C LEU A 402 -28.15 4.67 -19.51
N LYS A 403 -28.19 3.35 -19.75
CA LYS A 403 -29.40 2.68 -20.25
C LYS A 403 -30.55 2.77 -19.25
N LYS A 404 -30.28 2.62 -17.95
CA LYS A 404 -31.29 2.75 -16.90
C LYS A 404 -31.87 4.17 -16.85
N LYS A 405 -31.01 5.20 -16.87
CA LYS A 405 -31.45 6.61 -16.89
C LYS A 405 -32.31 6.95 -18.11
N LYS A 406 -31.99 6.38 -19.27
CA LYS A 406 -32.82 6.60 -20.50
C LYS A 406 -34.20 6.01 -20.33
N LEU A 407 -34.35 4.80 -19.77
CA LEU A 407 -35.63 4.16 -19.51
C LEU A 407 -36.46 4.87 -18.43
N GLU A 408 -35.83 5.58 -17.51
CA GLU A 408 -36.54 6.38 -16.48
C GLU A 408 -36.97 7.76 -17.00
N SER A 409 -36.46 8.19 -18.15
CA SER A 409 -36.79 9.49 -18.78
C SER A 409 -37.83 9.38 -19.93
N GLU A 410 -38.09 8.17 -20.41
CA GLU A 410 -39.16 7.82 -21.37
C GLU A 410 -40.42 7.42 -20.60
#